data_87831d30d08790d9ef50d4e92519a193
#
_entry.id   87831d30d08790d9ef50d4e92519a193
#
_cell.length_a   1.000
_cell.length_b   1.000
_cell.length_c   1.000
_cell.angle_alpha   90.00
_cell.angle_beta   90.00
_cell.angle_gamma   90.00
#
_symmetry.space_group_name_H-M   'P 1'
#
loop_
_entity.id
_entity.type
_entity.pdbx_description
1 polymer ?
#
loop_
_entity_poly.entity_id
_entity_poly.type
_entity_poly.pdbx_seq_one_letter_code
_entity_poly.pdbx_strand_id
1 'polypeptide(L)'
;GRRQRQMCIRDRHNCVIQAINANSIYEVPINFYNEELDKRVLEYFSLDANKAIDLKMWSQVSKHVLEPEGKVIIGIVGKYTGLADAYKSLNEALSHGGIFNNVKVELKWFESEELNSSNTSSLLANCHGILVPGGFGERGSEGKIAAIKYARENKIPYFGICFGMQLAVIEMARNILGMQDANSSEFSNCTNSIVGLMTEWTTSDNTTEKRSKNDDLGGTMRLGSYEAKLRKGSKIYNIYKDEIINERHRHRYEVNNKF
;
A
#
# COMPACT_ATOMS: atom_id res chain seq x y z
N GLY A 1 37.00 13.76 8.31
CA GLY A 1 36.69 13.21 7.02
C GLY A 1 37.54 13.86 5.95
N ARG A 2 38.22 13.07 5.12
CA ARG A 2 39.03 13.62 4.01
C ARG A 2 38.06 14.01 2.90
N ARG A 3 37.97 15.32 2.58
CA ARG A 3 37.38 15.78 1.33
C ARG A 3 38.14 15.08 0.20
N GLN A 4 37.38 14.45 -0.70
CA GLN A 4 37.94 13.77 -1.84
C GLN A 4 38.83 14.76 -2.62
N ARG A 5 40.01 14.35 -3.00
CA ARG A 5 40.93 15.25 -3.73
C ARG A 5 40.28 15.66 -5.03
N GLN A 6 40.28 16.97 -5.29
CA GLN A 6 39.85 17.51 -6.57
C GLN A 6 40.67 16.85 -7.70
N MET A 7 39.95 16.25 -8.65
CA MET A 7 40.61 15.67 -9.82
C MET A 7 40.73 16.65 -10.99
N CYS A 8 40.04 17.79 -10.94
CA CYS A 8 40.10 18.81 -11.98
C CYS A 8 40.39 20.19 -11.42
N ILE A 9 41.35 20.91 -12.04
CA ILE A 9 41.71 22.31 -11.74
C ILE A 9 40.49 23.26 -11.93
N ARG A 10 39.43 22.82 -12.61
CA ARG A 10 38.22 23.60 -12.87
C ARG A 10 37.19 23.53 -11.77
N ASP A 11 37.27 22.56 -10.86
CA ASP A 11 36.30 22.40 -9.79
C ASP A 11 36.53 23.44 -8.70
N ARG A 12 35.46 24.14 -8.35
CA ARG A 12 35.52 25.08 -7.23
C ARG A 12 35.53 24.29 -5.93
N HIS A 13 36.46 24.60 -5.04
CA HIS A 13 36.59 23.92 -3.73
C HIS A 13 35.29 23.89 -2.93
N ASN A 14 34.49 24.95 -3.04
CA ASN A 14 33.22 25.09 -2.37
C ASN A 14 32.08 24.33 -3.05
N CYS A 15 32.29 23.70 -4.20
CA CYS A 15 31.31 22.82 -4.88
C CYS A 15 31.60 21.33 -4.63
N VAL A 16 32.54 20.99 -3.77
CA VAL A 16 32.79 19.62 -3.34
C VAL A 16 31.99 19.34 -2.10
N ILE A 17 30.88 18.62 -2.29
CA ILE A 17 29.92 18.22 -1.23
C ILE A 17 30.27 16.84 -0.71
N GLN A 18 30.28 16.67 0.61
CA GLN A 18 30.53 15.36 1.22
C GLN A 18 29.23 14.54 1.28
N ALA A 19 29.27 13.36 0.67
CA ALA A 19 28.24 12.34 0.88
C ALA A 19 28.69 11.43 2.05
N ILE A 20 28.31 11.82 3.26
CA ILE A 20 28.60 11.03 4.47
C ILE A 20 27.62 9.87 4.62
N ASN A 21 28.05 8.83 5.34
CA ASN A 21 27.14 7.75 5.69
C ASN A 21 26.04 8.29 6.63
N ALA A 22 24.80 7.92 6.32
CA ALA A 22 23.62 8.24 7.12
C ALA A 22 23.04 6.96 7.71
N ASN A 23 22.39 7.05 8.89
CA ASN A 23 21.71 5.92 9.51
C ASN A 23 20.38 5.62 8.78
N SER A 24 19.82 6.61 8.10
CA SER A 24 18.61 6.49 7.31
C SER A 24 18.72 7.37 6.05
N ILE A 25 18.07 6.92 4.96
CA ILE A 25 17.92 7.72 3.74
C ILE A 25 17.22 9.07 4.01
N TYR A 26 16.40 9.15 5.06
CA TYR A 26 15.71 10.38 5.45
C TYR A 26 16.62 11.45 6.08
N GLU A 27 17.84 11.09 6.50
CA GLU A 27 18.85 12.07 6.94
C GLU A 27 19.60 12.71 5.77
N VAL A 28 19.63 12.08 4.60
CA VAL A 28 20.43 12.52 3.45
C VAL A 28 20.11 13.95 3.01
N PRO A 29 18.84 14.38 2.87
CA PRO A 29 18.53 15.76 2.53
C PRO A 29 19.03 16.78 3.56
N ILE A 30 18.97 16.45 4.86
CA ILE A 30 19.48 17.30 5.94
C ILE A 30 21.00 17.41 5.86
N ASN A 31 21.68 16.28 5.60
CA ASN A 31 23.14 16.26 5.46
C ASN A 31 23.60 17.11 4.27
N PHE A 32 22.93 17.03 3.14
CA PHE A 32 23.25 17.85 1.97
C PHE A 32 22.90 19.33 2.17
N TYR A 33 21.84 19.64 2.89
CA TYR A 33 21.53 21.02 3.27
C TYR A 33 22.62 21.60 4.17
N ASN A 34 23.10 20.84 5.16
CA ASN A 34 24.18 21.27 6.05
C ASN A 34 25.53 21.47 5.31
N GLU A 35 25.73 20.78 4.18
CA GLU A 35 26.87 20.96 3.27
C GLU A 35 26.61 22.07 2.23
N GLU A 36 25.48 22.80 2.32
CA GLU A 36 25.08 23.89 1.41
C GLU A 36 24.92 23.45 -0.06
N LEU A 37 24.54 22.19 -0.34
CA LEU A 37 24.39 21.71 -1.73
C LEU A 37 23.36 22.54 -2.50
N ASP A 38 22.21 22.80 -1.90
CA ASP A 38 21.12 23.60 -2.46
C ASP A 38 21.58 25.02 -2.81
N LYS A 39 22.30 25.67 -1.91
CA LYS A 39 22.87 27.00 -2.13
C LYS A 39 23.85 27.03 -3.30
N ARG A 40 24.74 26.02 -3.39
CA ARG A 40 25.70 25.93 -4.51
C ARG A 40 25.02 25.71 -5.85
N VAL A 41 23.95 24.91 -5.89
CA VAL A 41 23.16 24.70 -7.10
C VAL A 41 22.46 25.98 -7.53
N LEU A 42 21.82 26.70 -6.60
CA LEU A 42 21.17 27.98 -6.89
C LEU A 42 22.15 29.05 -7.38
N GLU A 43 23.30 29.17 -6.72
CA GLU A 43 24.39 30.08 -7.15
C GLU A 43 24.88 29.75 -8.57
N TYR A 44 25.04 28.47 -8.89
CA TYR A 44 25.47 28.02 -10.22
C TYR A 44 24.48 28.44 -11.33
N PHE A 45 23.20 28.36 -11.05
CA PHE A 45 22.16 28.76 -11.99
C PHE A 45 21.79 30.26 -11.90
N SER A 46 22.52 31.05 -11.12
CA SER A 46 22.23 32.48 -10.88
C SER A 46 20.80 32.72 -10.36
N LEU A 47 20.32 31.80 -9.54
CA LEU A 47 19.05 31.92 -8.84
C LEU A 47 19.27 32.49 -7.42
N ASP A 48 18.20 33.03 -6.83
CA ASP A 48 18.26 33.55 -5.46
C ASP A 48 18.53 32.43 -4.44
N ALA A 49 19.73 32.43 -3.89
CA ALA A 49 20.20 31.48 -2.88
C ALA A 49 19.91 31.93 -1.42
N ASN A 50 19.27 33.09 -1.23
CA ASN A 50 19.05 33.65 0.11
C ASN A 50 17.73 33.18 0.74
N LYS A 51 16.88 32.46 -0.02
CA LYS A 51 15.63 31.93 0.49
C LYS A 51 15.90 30.77 1.45
N ALA A 52 15.58 30.99 2.74
CA ALA A 52 15.69 29.92 3.73
C ALA A 52 14.73 28.76 3.40
N ILE A 53 15.26 27.53 3.44
CA ILE A 53 14.47 26.30 3.27
C ILE A 53 13.96 25.88 4.64
N ASP A 54 12.65 25.61 4.75
CA ASP A 54 12.07 25.06 5.99
C ASP A 54 12.14 23.53 5.94
N LEU A 55 13.05 22.95 6.70
CA LEU A 55 13.23 21.50 6.84
C LEU A 55 12.56 20.92 8.11
N LYS A 56 11.71 21.67 8.82
CA LYS A 56 11.10 21.21 10.07
C LYS A 56 10.33 19.90 9.91
N MET A 57 9.47 19.82 8.88
CA MET A 57 8.74 18.57 8.60
C MET A 57 9.67 17.42 8.26
N TRP A 58 10.72 17.68 7.48
CA TRP A 58 11.70 16.65 7.12
C TRP A 58 12.51 16.18 8.32
N SER A 59 12.92 17.09 9.18
CA SER A 59 13.60 16.76 10.44
C SER A 59 12.71 15.93 11.37
N GLN A 60 11.41 16.19 11.39
CA GLN A 60 10.46 15.38 12.14
C GLN A 60 10.32 13.97 11.56
N VAL A 61 10.26 13.82 10.24
CA VAL A 61 10.28 12.51 9.56
C VAL A 61 11.54 11.72 9.97
N SER A 62 12.72 12.34 9.86
CA SER A 62 13.99 11.72 10.25
C SER A 62 13.98 11.29 11.71
N LYS A 63 13.49 12.13 12.63
CA LYS A 63 13.35 11.80 14.04
C LYS A 63 12.44 10.59 14.26
N HIS A 64 11.25 10.55 13.66
CA HIS A 64 10.32 9.42 13.82
C HIS A 64 10.89 8.10 13.28
N VAL A 65 11.76 8.16 12.27
CA VAL A 65 12.44 6.97 11.75
C VAL A 65 13.50 6.46 12.71
N LEU A 66 14.27 7.36 13.32
CA LEU A 66 15.39 7.00 14.18
C LEU A 66 14.96 6.69 15.62
N GLU A 67 13.95 7.41 16.11
CA GLU A 67 13.48 7.36 17.51
C GLU A 67 11.95 7.19 17.57
N PRO A 68 11.39 6.08 17.05
CA PRO A 68 9.95 5.84 17.11
C PRO A 68 9.50 5.60 18.56
N GLU A 69 8.32 6.12 18.93
CA GLU A 69 7.77 5.98 20.28
C GLU A 69 7.22 4.58 20.58
N GLY A 70 6.94 3.80 19.52
CA GLY A 70 6.37 2.48 19.70
C GLY A 70 6.62 1.55 18.52
N LYS A 71 6.04 0.34 18.61
CA LYS A 71 6.17 -0.70 17.60
C LYS A 71 4.80 -1.32 17.28
N VAL A 72 4.51 -1.48 16.01
CA VAL A 72 3.31 -2.14 15.50
C VAL A 72 3.70 -3.30 14.59
N ILE A 73 3.10 -4.46 14.82
CA ILE A 73 3.31 -5.66 14.00
C ILE A 73 2.13 -5.82 13.05
N ILE A 74 2.40 -5.80 11.74
CA ILE A 74 1.42 -6.02 10.70
C ILE A 74 1.67 -7.37 10.04
N GLY A 75 0.67 -8.25 10.11
CA GLY A 75 0.69 -9.54 9.41
C GLY A 75 0.28 -9.37 7.95
N ILE A 76 1.17 -9.67 7.04
CA ILE A 76 0.90 -9.65 5.59
C ILE A 76 0.61 -11.08 5.14
N VAL A 77 -0.64 -11.35 4.76
CA VAL A 77 -1.05 -12.67 4.27
C VAL A 77 -1.09 -12.65 2.75
N GLY A 78 -0.04 -13.15 2.14
CA GLY A 78 0.22 -13.04 0.70
C GLY A 78 0.58 -14.34 0.03
N LYS A 79 1.02 -14.22 -1.22
CA LYS A 79 1.68 -15.26 -2.02
C LYS A 79 3.09 -14.80 -2.34
N TYR A 80 4.01 -15.76 -2.53
CA TYR A 80 5.40 -15.43 -2.90
C TYR A 80 6.07 -14.48 -1.90
N THR A 81 5.85 -14.70 -0.63
CA THR A 81 6.34 -13.82 0.45
C THR A 81 7.86 -13.76 0.53
N GLY A 82 8.56 -14.73 -0.06
CA GLY A 82 10.02 -14.73 -0.22
C GLY A 82 10.57 -13.76 -1.28
N LEU A 83 9.71 -13.17 -2.13
CA LEU A 83 10.12 -12.22 -3.18
C LEU A 83 9.96 -10.77 -2.68
N ALA A 84 10.97 -10.25 -2.00
CA ALA A 84 10.96 -8.92 -1.38
C ALA A 84 10.57 -7.79 -2.35
N ASP A 85 11.03 -7.86 -3.60
CA ASP A 85 10.77 -6.82 -4.61
C ASP A 85 9.31 -6.75 -5.06
N ALA A 86 8.57 -7.85 -4.99
CA ALA A 86 7.15 -7.89 -5.38
C ALA A 86 6.28 -6.96 -4.51
N TYR A 87 6.72 -6.68 -3.29
CA TYR A 87 5.97 -5.92 -2.29
C TYR A 87 6.64 -4.61 -1.87
N LYS A 88 7.67 -4.18 -2.59
CA LYS A 88 8.44 -2.97 -2.21
C LYS A 88 7.57 -1.74 -1.96
N SER A 89 6.64 -1.43 -2.87
CA SER A 89 5.75 -0.28 -2.70
C SER A 89 4.82 -0.41 -1.49
N LEU A 90 4.37 -1.62 -1.17
CA LEU A 90 3.56 -1.89 0.02
C LEU A 90 4.37 -1.69 1.30
N ASN A 91 5.60 -2.19 1.31
CA ASN A 91 6.51 -2.04 2.45
C ASN A 91 6.79 -0.57 2.74
N GLU A 92 7.08 0.22 1.69
CA GLU A 92 7.31 1.66 1.82
C GLU A 92 6.04 2.39 2.30
N ALA A 93 4.87 2.05 1.76
CA ALA A 93 3.61 2.67 2.19
C ALA A 93 3.31 2.40 3.68
N LEU A 94 3.56 1.18 4.16
CA LEU A 94 3.39 0.83 5.57
C LEU A 94 4.43 1.53 6.45
N SER A 95 5.67 1.65 5.97
CA SER A 95 6.74 2.40 6.66
C SER A 95 6.35 3.88 6.79
N HIS A 96 5.86 4.51 5.72
CA HIS A 96 5.39 5.90 5.76
C HIS A 96 4.20 6.09 6.71
N GLY A 97 3.27 5.12 6.75
CA GLY A 97 2.19 5.11 7.75
C GLY A 97 2.73 5.05 9.19
N GLY A 98 3.77 4.26 9.42
CA GLY A 98 4.47 4.19 10.70
C GLY A 98 5.14 5.51 11.08
N ILE A 99 5.87 6.13 10.16
CA ILE A 99 6.52 7.42 10.35
C ILE A 99 5.51 8.50 10.73
N PHE A 100 4.39 8.56 9.99
CA PHE A 100 3.32 9.52 10.28
C PHE A 100 2.75 9.35 11.69
N ASN A 101 2.62 8.11 12.17
CA ASN A 101 2.08 7.78 13.48
C ASN A 101 3.16 7.65 14.58
N ASN A 102 4.42 7.99 14.27
CA ASN A 102 5.57 7.88 15.19
C ASN A 102 5.75 6.47 15.79
N VAL A 103 5.56 5.44 14.96
CA VAL A 103 5.73 4.03 15.36
C VAL A 103 6.59 3.28 14.34
N LYS A 104 7.39 2.34 14.82
CA LYS A 104 8.10 1.39 13.97
C LYS A 104 7.13 0.30 13.51
N VAL A 105 6.96 0.15 12.19
CA VAL A 105 6.19 -0.95 11.63
C VAL A 105 7.11 -2.15 11.42
N GLU A 106 6.74 -3.29 12.00
CA GLU A 106 7.36 -4.58 11.74
C GLU A 106 6.41 -5.42 10.91
N LEU A 107 6.89 -5.90 9.76
CA LEU A 107 6.11 -6.73 8.85
C LEU A 107 6.39 -8.19 9.11
N LYS A 108 5.35 -8.98 9.38
CA LYS A 108 5.40 -10.44 9.42
C LYS A 108 4.69 -11.01 8.21
N TRP A 109 5.39 -11.84 7.46
CA TRP A 109 4.91 -12.41 6.22
C TRP A 109 4.40 -13.83 6.46
N PHE A 110 3.23 -14.13 5.91
CA PHE A 110 2.59 -15.43 6.01
C PHE A 110 2.18 -15.89 4.61
N GLU A 111 2.67 -17.07 4.20
CA GLU A 111 2.21 -17.70 2.97
C GLU A 111 0.75 -18.12 3.13
N SER A 112 -0.10 -17.61 2.26
CA SER A 112 -1.54 -17.85 2.37
C SER A 112 -1.94 -19.32 2.22
N GLU A 113 -1.12 -20.13 1.58
CA GLU A 113 -1.36 -21.57 1.39
C GLU A 113 -1.12 -22.38 2.68
N GLU A 114 -0.35 -21.83 3.61
CA GLU A 114 -0.07 -22.47 4.88
C GLU A 114 -1.13 -22.21 5.95
N LEU A 115 -1.98 -21.18 5.75
CA LEU A 115 -3.03 -20.82 6.70
C LEU A 115 -4.29 -21.66 6.47
N ASN A 116 -4.85 -22.13 7.58
CA ASN A 116 -6.12 -22.85 7.61
C ASN A 116 -6.87 -22.57 8.93
N SER A 117 -8.06 -23.11 9.09
CA SER A 117 -8.89 -22.88 10.28
C SER A 117 -8.27 -23.34 11.60
N SER A 118 -7.31 -24.29 11.56
CA SER A 118 -6.69 -24.84 12.78
C SER A 118 -5.47 -24.07 13.25
N ASN A 119 -4.71 -23.41 12.35
CA ASN A 119 -3.44 -22.77 12.68
C ASN A 119 -3.44 -21.24 12.59
N THR A 120 -4.41 -20.64 11.91
CA THR A 120 -4.46 -19.19 11.68
C THR A 120 -4.41 -18.40 13.00
N SER A 121 -5.13 -18.84 14.03
CA SER A 121 -5.16 -18.17 15.32
C SER A 121 -3.79 -18.12 15.99
N SER A 122 -3.05 -19.21 15.96
CA SER A 122 -1.70 -19.25 16.57
C SER A 122 -0.67 -18.44 15.76
N LEU A 123 -0.74 -18.50 14.45
CA LEU A 123 0.20 -17.78 13.57
C LEU A 123 0.02 -16.27 13.64
N LEU A 124 -1.22 -15.80 13.68
CA LEU A 124 -1.54 -14.37 13.65
C LEU A 124 -1.71 -13.73 15.04
N ALA A 125 -1.57 -14.49 16.13
CA ALA A 125 -1.83 -14.04 17.51
C ALA A 125 -1.12 -12.76 17.93
N ASN A 126 0.09 -12.53 17.40
CA ASN A 126 0.91 -11.36 17.76
C ASN A 126 0.82 -10.22 16.73
N CYS A 127 -0.12 -10.27 15.81
CA CYS A 127 -0.32 -9.21 14.84
C CYS A 127 -1.28 -8.15 15.39
N HIS A 128 -0.89 -6.88 15.32
CA HIS A 128 -1.73 -5.75 15.72
C HIS A 128 -2.67 -5.31 14.58
N GLY A 129 -2.39 -5.74 13.36
CA GLY A 129 -3.20 -5.55 12.18
C GLY A 129 -2.89 -6.62 11.14
N ILE A 130 -3.85 -6.92 10.28
CA ILE A 130 -3.72 -7.90 9.20
C ILE A 130 -3.99 -7.21 7.88
N LEU A 131 -3.09 -7.42 6.91
CA LEU A 131 -3.20 -6.91 5.56
C LEU A 131 -3.18 -8.07 4.56
N VAL A 132 -4.16 -8.08 3.65
CA VAL A 132 -4.16 -8.98 2.50
C VAL A 132 -3.96 -8.13 1.23
N PRO A 133 -2.81 -8.29 0.56
CA PRO A 133 -2.48 -7.51 -0.62
C PRO A 133 -3.29 -7.91 -1.85
N GLY A 134 -3.16 -7.14 -2.91
CA GLY A 134 -3.66 -7.46 -4.23
C GLY A 134 -3.10 -8.77 -4.77
N GLY A 135 -3.81 -9.37 -5.69
CA GLY A 135 -3.45 -10.64 -6.33
C GLY A 135 -4.56 -11.13 -7.23
N PHE A 136 -4.46 -12.38 -7.64
CA PHE A 136 -5.44 -13.08 -8.47
C PHE A 136 -5.31 -14.60 -8.32
N GLY A 137 -6.31 -15.31 -8.83
CA GLY A 137 -6.35 -16.77 -8.87
C GLY A 137 -6.72 -17.41 -7.54
N GLU A 138 -7.24 -18.64 -7.62
CA GLU A 138 -7.83 -19.37 -6.50
C GLU A 138 -6.79 -19.82 -5.45
N ARG A 139 -5.57 -20.11 -5.88
CA ARG A 139 -4.52 -20.62 -5.01
C ARG A 139 -4.28 -19.72 -3.79
N GLY A 140 -4.36 -20.27 -2.58
CA GLY A 140 -4.18 -19.58 -1.32
C GLY A 140 -5.33 -18.63 -0.95
N SER A 141 -6.48 -18.61 -1.67
CA SER A 141 -7.63 -17.77 -1.34
C SER A 141 -8.29 -18.20 -0.02
N GLU A 142 -8.43 -19.48 0.24
CA GLU A 142 -9.05 -19.98 1.48
C GLU A 142 -8.22 -19.64 2.73
N GLY A 143 -6.89 -19.67 2.65
CA GLY A 143 -6.05 -19.22 3.75
C GLY A 143 -6.16 -17.73 4.03
N LYS A 144 -6.31 -16.91 2.97
CA LYS A 144 -6.62 -15.47 3.13
C LYS A 144 -7.99 -15.26 3.76
N ILE A 145 -9.02 -16.01 3.33
CA ILE A 145 -10.35 -15.98 3.93
C ILE A 145 -10.30 -16.38 5.41
N ALA A 146 -9.51 -17.40 5.78
CA ALA A 146 -9.31 -17.78 7.17
C ALA A 146 -8.66 -16.64 8.00
N ALA A 147 -7.67 -15.95 7.44
CA ALA A 147 -7.05 -14.80 8.09
C ALA A 147 -8.03 -13.61 8.25
N ILE A 148 -8.88 -13.36 7.26
CA ILE A 148 -9.92 -12.33 7.30
C ILE A 148 -10.94 -12.65 8.40
N LYS A 149 -11.43 -13.91 8.44
CA LYS A 149 -12.32 -14.38 9.47
C LYS A 149 -11.73 -14.20 10.87
N TYR A 150 -10.49 -14.60 11.06
CA TYR A 150 -9.76 -14.41 12.31
C TYR A 150 -9.68 -12.93 12.71
N ALA A 151 -9.33 -12.03 11.78
CA ALA A 151 -9.28 -10.60 12.03
C ALA A 151 -10.62 -10.04 12.48
N ARG A 152 -11.71 -10.41 11.79
CA ARG A 152 -13.08 -9.97 12.11
C ARG A 152 -13.52 -10.47 13.48
N GLU A 153 -13.36 -11.76 13.77
CA GLU A 153 -13.80 -12.39 15.01
C GLU A 153 -13.02 -11.87 16.24
N ASN A 154 -11.74 -11.57 16.07
CA ASN A 154 -10.88 -11.05 17.13
C ASN A 154 -10.80 -9.52 17.15
N LYS A 155 -11.58 -8.82 16.30
CA LYS A 155 -11.58 -7.34 16.19
C LYS A 155 -10.20 -6.74 15.92
N ILE A 156 -9.35 -7.47 15.20
CA ILE A 156 -8.04 -7.00 14.76
C ILE A 156 -8.26 -6.11 13.52
N PRO A 157 -7.65 -4.93 13.44
CA PRO A 157 -7.69 -4.09 12.25
C PRO A 157 -7.30 -4.87 10.99
N TYR A 158 -8.14 -4.79 9.98
CA TYR A 158 -7.95 -5.48 8.70
C TYR A 158 -7.93 -4.48 7.55
N PHE A 159 -7.02 -4.68 6.61
CA PHE A 159 -6.97 -3.94 5.36
C PHE A 159 -6.78 -4.88 4.17
N GLY A 160 -7.75 -4.88 3.27
CA GLY A 160 -7.71 -5.66 2.03
C GLY A 160 -7.51 -4.76 0.82
N ILE A 161 -6.45 -5.00 0.07
CA ILE A 161 -6.15 -4.24 -1.15
C ILE A 161 -6.60 -5.06 -2.37
N CYS A 162 -7.46 -4.49 -3.23
CA CYS A 162 -7.94 -5.11 -4.46
C CYS A 162 -8.49 -6.52 -4.19
N PHE A 163 -7.74 -7.58 -4.49
CA PHE A 163 -8.11 -8.97 -4.23
C PHE A 163 -8.41 -9.24 -2.74
N GLY A 164 -7.63 -8.64 -1.83
CA GLY A 164 -7.88 -8.75 -0.39
C GLY A 164 -9.23 -8.19 0.04
N MET A 165 -9.66 -7.08 -0.55
CA MET A 165 -10.99 -6.52 -0.33
C MET A 165 -12.09 -7.45 -0.89
N GLN A 166 -11.89 -8.00 -2.07
CA GLN A 166 -12.84 -8.93 -2.69
C GLN A 166 -13.04 -10.19 -1.83
N LEU A 167 -11.95 -10.75 -1.30
CA LEU A 167 -12.01 -11.90 -0.39
C LEU A 167 -12.69 -11.57 0.94
N ALA A 168 -12.57 -10.33 1.43
CA ALA A 168 -13.30 -9.91 2.63
C ALA A 168 -14.81 -9.90 2.40
N VAL A 169 -15.27 -9.48 1.23
CA VAL A 169 -16.70 -9.53 0.88
C VAL A 169 -17.20 -10.98 0.77
N ILE A 170 -16.39 -11.88 0.20
CA ILE A 170 -16.70 -13.31 0.14
C ILE A 170 -16.76 -13.91 1.56
N GLU A 171 -15.82 -13.57 2.43
CA GLU A 171 -15.82 -14.00 3.84
C GLU A 171 -17.12 -13.58 4.56
N MET A 172 -17.49 -12.30 4.40
CA MET A 172 -18.74 -11.78 5.00
C MET A 172 -19.97 -12.50 4.44
N ALA A 173 -20.04 -12.73 3.15
CA ALA A 173 -21.16 -13.45 2.54
C ALA A 173 -21.27 -14.87 3.11
N ARG A 174 -20.16 -15.60 3.22
CA ARG A 174 -20.14 -16.96 3.75
C ARG A 174 -20.46 -17.04 5.25
N ASN A 175 -19.80 -16.24 6.06
CA ASN A 175 -19.79 -16.40 7.52
C ASN A 175 -20.79 -15.50 8.26
N ILE A 176 -21.28 -14.42 7.64
CA ILE A 176 -22.28 -13.52 8.27
C ILE A 176 -23.64 -13.72 7.62
N LEU A 177 -23.70 -13.80 6.28
CA LEU A 177 -24.98 -13.93 5.56
C LEU A 177 -25.39 -15.38 5.31
N GLY A 178 -24.54 -16.37 5.66
CA GLY A 178 -24.84 -17.81 5.51
C GLY A 178 -24.81 -18.33 4.07
N MET A 179 -24.28 -17.56 3.13
CA MET A 179 -24.15 -17.93 1.71
C MET A 179 -22.91 -18.80 1.49
N GLN A 180 -22.99 -20.09 1.84
CA GLN A 180 -21.85 -21.00 1.89
C GLN A 180 -21.14 -21.19 0.54
N ASP A 181 -21.86 -21.06 -0.58
CA ASP A 181 -21.36 -21.15 -1.94
C ASP A 181 -20.88 -19.81 -2.52
N ALA A 182 -20.91 -18.74 -1.73
CA ALA A 182 -20.42 -17.43 -2.14
C ALA A 182 -18.95 -17.49 -2.57
N ASN A 183 -18.66 -17.03 -3.79
CA ASN A 183 -17.32 -17.14 -4.35
C ASN A 183 -17.06 -16.05 -5.41
N SER A 184 -15.87 -16.05 -5.98
CA SER A 184 -15.51 -15.29 -7.18
C SER A 184 -15.74 -16.12 -8.43
N SER A 185 -16.32 -15.53 -9.48
CA SER A 185 -16.38 -16.16 -10.80
C SER A 185 -15.01 -16.34 -11.47
N GLU A 186 -13.95 -15.79 -10.86
CA GLU A 186 -12.57 -16.06 -11.24
C GLU A 186 -12.14 -17.48 -10.91
N PHE A 187 -12.69 -18.08 -9.84
CA PHE A 187 -12.25 -19.40 -9.35
C PHE A 187 -13.08 -20.53 -9.90
N SER A 188 -14.39 -20.37 -9.90
CA SER A 188 -15.32 -21.41 -10.33
C SER A 188 -16.68 -20.84 -10.72
N ASN A 189 -17.45 -21.61 -11.46
CA ASN A 189 -18.87 -21.31 -11.66
C ASN A 189 -19.62 -21.60 -10.35
N CYS A 190 -19.91 -20.55 -9.59
CA CYS A 190 -20.70 -20.62 -8.37
C CYS A 190 -22.07 -19.97 -8.58
N THR A 191 -23.08 -20.43 -7.84
CA THR A 191 -24.44 -19.87 -7.89
C THR A 191 -24.44 -18.41 -7.42
N ASN A 192 -23.66 -18.14 -6.36
CA ASN A 192 -23.54 -16.83 -5.75
C ASN A 192 -22.17 -16.22 -6.08
N SER A 193 -22.04 -15.67 -7.30
CA SER A 193 -20.84 -14.91 -7.71
C SER A 193 -20.83 -13.52 -7.06
N ILE A 194 -20.40 -13.47 -5.81
CA ILE A 194 -20.30 -12.20 -5.02
C ILE A 194 -19.26 -11.28 -5.63
N VAL A 195 -18.21 -11.85 -6.19
CA VAL A 195 -17.21 -11.15 -7.00
C VAL A 195 -17.29 -11.71 -8.40
N GLY A 196 -17.50 -10.84 -9.37
CA GLY A 196 -17.72 -11.24 -10.76
C GLY A 196 -16.91 -10.44 -11.76
N LEU A 197 -16.78 -10.98 -12.97
CA LEU A 197 -16.21 -10.25 -14.09
C LEU A 197 -17.07 -9.01 -14.35
N MET A 198 -16.41 -7.86 -14.54
CA MET A 198 -17.10 -6.64 -14.94
C MET A 198 -17.71 -6.81 -16.33
N THR A 199 -19.02 -6.77 -16.38
CA THR A 199 -19.77 -6.86 -17.64
C THR A 199 -20.29 -5.50 -18.13
N GLU A 200 -20.34 -4.51 -17.24
CA GLU A 200 -20.83 -3.17 -17.52
C GLU A 200 -20.13 -2.17 -16.62
N TRP A 201 -19.53 -1.11 -17.19
CA TRP A 201 -18.91 -0.02 -16.43
C TRP A 201 -18.98 1.30 -17.19
N THR A 202 -18.91 2.39 -16.42
CA THR A 202 -18.83 3.73 -17.00
C THR A 202 -17.36 4.14 -17.13
N THR A 203 -16.95 4.55 -18.31
CA THR A 203 -15.60 5.06 -18.58
C THR A 203 -15.44 6.49 -18.07
N SER A 204 -14.20 7.00 -18.05
CA SER A 204 -13.89 8.39 -17.65
C SER A 204 -14.62 9.46 -18.47
N ASP A 205 -15.06 9.11 -19.67
CA ASP A 205 -15.81 9.97 -20.61
C ASP A 205 -17.33 9.83 -20.44
N ASN A 206 -17.81 9.21 -19.37
CA ASN A 206 -19.21 8.94 -19.07
C ASN A 206 -19.92 8.04 -20.13
N THR A 207 -19.17 7.28 -20.91
CA THR A 207 -19.75 6.25 -21.79
C THR A 207 -19.89 4.94 -21.02
N THR A 208 -21.00 4.21 -21.23
CA THR A 208 -21.20 2.90 -20.62
C THR A 208 -20.74 1.83 -21.59
N GLU A 209 -19.68 1.10 -21.24
CA GLU A 209 -19.26 -0.07 -21.98
C GLU A 209 -19.93 -1.33 -21.41
N LYS A 210 -20.46 -2.18 -22.29
CA LYS A 210 -21.07 -3.49 -21.97
C LYS A 210 -20.23 -4.59 -22.62
N ARG A 211 -19.99 -5.66 -21.88
CA ARG A 211 -19.26 -6.83 -22.38
C ARG A 211 -19.94 -8.13 -21.98
N SER A 212 -19.79 -9.15 -22.80
CA SER A 212 -20.23 -10.50 -22.51
C SER A 212 -19.10 -11.35 -21.94
N LYS A 213 -19.44 -12.47 -21.29
CA LYS A 213 -18.48 -13.46 -20.80
C LYS A 213 -17.61 -14.08 -21.90
N ASN A 214 -18.02 -13.95 -23.16
CA ASN A 214 -17.36 -14.55 -24.32
C ASN A 214 -16.44 -13.57 -25.07
N ASP A 215 -16.39 -12.31 -24.65
CA ASP A 215 -15.51 -11.34 -25.27
C ASP A 215 -14.05 -11.60 -24.88
N ASP A 216 -13.13 -11.24 -25.76
CA ASP A 216 -11.71 -11.32 -25.51
C ASP A 216 -11.35 -10.59 -24.18
N LEU A 217 -10.68 -11.28 -23.28
CA LEU A 217 -10.27 -10.74 -21.99
C LEU A 217 -9.18 -9.65 -22.09
N GLY A 218 -8.62 -9.44 -23.30
CA GLY A 218 -7.74 -8.33 -23.61
C GLY A 218 -8.47 -6.99 -23.48
N GLY A 219 -7.99 -6.08 -22.61
CA GLY A 219 -8.60 -4.77 -22.43
C GLY A 219 -9.86 -4.71 -21.55
N THR A 220 -10.22 -5.80 -20.85
CA THR A 220 -11.36 -5.82 -19.90
C THR A 220 -11.02 -5.29 -18.50
N MET A 221 -9.85 -4.74 -18.33
CA MET A 221 -9.37 -4.28 -17.02
C MET A 221 -9.87 -2.85 -16.74
N ARG A 222 -10.43 -2.62 -15.55
CA ARG A 222 -10.61 -1.28 -15.04
C ARG A 222 -9.24 -0.75 -14.65
N LEU A 223 -8.76 0.24 -15.38
CA LEU A 223 -7.40 0.76 -15.27
C LEU A 223 -7.41 2.29 -15.22
N GLY A 224 -6.64 2.86 -14.32
CA GLY A 224 -6.47 4.30 -14.21
C GLY A 224 -7.09 4.89 -12.95
N SER A 225 -7.24 6.20 -12.92
CA SER A 225 -7.78 6.95 -11.80
C SER A 225 -9.31 6.99 -11.86
N TYR A 226 -9.95 6.68 -10.75
CA TYR A 226 -11.41 6.72 -10.61
C TYR A 226 -11.79 7.47 -9.35
N GLU A 227 -12.81 8.30 -9.48
CA GLU A 227 -13.39 9.05 -8.37
C GLU A 227 -14.14 8.12 -7.42
N ALA A 228 -13.98 8.37 -6.12
CA ALA A 228 -14.74 7.73 -5.07
C ALA A 228 -15.23 8.77 -4.07
N LYS A 229 -16.52 8.70 -3.74
CA LYS A 229 -17.15 9.58 -2.73
C LYS A 229 -17.10 8.92 -1.36
N LEU A 230 -16.46 9.57 -0.40
CA LEU A 230 -16.32 9.11 0.96
C LEU A 230 -17.51 9.56 1.83
N ARG A 231 -18.02 8.65 2.66
CA ARG A 231 -19.07 8.98 3.62
C ARG A 231 -18.49 9.85 4.74
N LYS A 232 -19.03 11.06 4.94
CA LYS A 232 -18.67 11.95 6.05
C LYS A 232 -18.80 11.23 7.40
N GLY A 233 -17.81 11.44 8.26
CA GLY A 233 -17.73 10.81 9.58
C GLY A 233 -17.24 9.36 9.58
N SER A 234 -16.96 8.75 8.42
CA SER A 234 -16.30 7.45 8.36
C SER A 234 -14.82 7.56 8.73
N LYS A 235 -14.23 6.43 9.17
CA LYS A 235 -12.78 6.38 9.46
C LYS A 235 -11.93 6.78 8.24
N ILE A 236 -12.32 6.33 7.04
CA ILE A 236 -11.62 6.66 5.79
C ILE A 236 -11.73 8.16 5.48
N TYR A 237 -12.90 8.75 5.61
CA TYR A 237 -13.06 10.21 5.48
C TYR A 237 -12.14 10.98 6.43
N ASN A 238 -12.02 10.54 7.68
CA ASN A 238 -11.17 11.20 8.67
C ASN A 238 -9.66 11.06 8.34
N ILE A 239 -9.28 10.03 7.58
CA ILE A 239 -7.89 9.81 7.12
C ILE A 239 -7.59 10.71 5.92
N TYR A 240 -8.45 10.70 4.89
CA TYR A 240 -8.25 11.50 3.68
C TYR A 240 -8.56 12.98 3.88
N LYS A 241 -9.50 13.29 4.79
CA LYS A 241 -10.02 14.66 5.07
C LYS A 241 -10.61 15.33 3.83
N ASP A 242 -11.09 14.53 2.90
CA ASP A 242 -11.73 14.95 1.67
C ASP A 242 -12.99 14.09 1.44
N GLU A 243 -14.01 14.67 0.79
CA GLU A 243 -15.23 13.96 0.45
C GLU A 243 -15.10 13.20 -0.88
N ILE A 244 -14.28 13.71 -1.78
CA ILE A 244 -14.04 13.13 -3.10
C ILE A 244 -12.56 12.81 -3.23
N ILE A 245 -12.24 11.56 -3.48
CA ILE A 245 -10.88 11.10 -3.71
C ILE A 245 -10.76 10.43 -5.07
N ASN A 246 -9.57 10.43 -5.61
CA ASN A 246 -9.24 9.74 -6.84
C ASN A 246 -8.23 8.64 -6.55
N GLU A 247 -8.64 7.39 -6.75
CA GLU A 247 -7.79 6.23 -6.51
C GLU A 247 -7.49 5.49 -7.80
N ARG A 248 -6.28 4.93 -7.88
CA ARG A 248 -5.86 4.15 -9.05
C ARG A 248 -6.38 2.73 -8.96
N HIS A 249 -7.20 2.36 -9.93
CA HIS A 249 -7.70 1.00 -10.11
C HIS A 249 -6.85 0.19 -11.09
N ARG A 250 -6.76 -1.12 -10.83
CA ARG A 250 -6.20 -2.12 -11.74
C ARG A 250 -6.79 -3.48 -11.41
N HIS A 251 -7.98 -3.78 -11.93
CA HIS A 251 -8.65 -5.04 -11.66
C HIS A 251 -9.65 -5.39 -12.77
N ARG A 252 -9.99 -6.68 -12.90
CA ARG A 252 -10.98 -7.23 -13.83
C ARG A 252 -12.27 -7.65 -13.15
N TYR A 253 -12.17 -8.10 -11.91
CA TYR A 253 -13.29 -8.57 -11.12
C TYR A 253 -13.66 -7.51 -10.09
N GLU A 254 -14.96 -7.39 -9.85
CA GLU A 254 -15.53 -6.46 -8.89
C GLU A 254 -16.59 -7.13 -8.02
N VAL A 255 -16.89 -6.49 -6.89
CA VAL A 255 -18.02 -6.87 -6.03
C VAL A 255 -19.30 -6.67 -6.83
N ASN A 256 -20.15 -7.70 -6.82
CA ASN A 256 -21.42 -7.68 -7.53
C ASN A 256 -22.48 -6.94 -6.72
N ASN A 257 -22.93 -5.80 -7.23
CA ASN A 257 -23.90 -4.93 -6.57
C ASN A 257 -25.35 -5.53 -6.50
N LYS A 258 -25.54 -6.75 -6.99
CA LYS A 258 -26.83 -7.46 -6.88
C LYS A 258 -27.02 -8.16 -5.53
N PHE A 259 -25.97 -8.27 -4.73
CA PHE A 259 -25.98 -8.90 -3.41
C PHE A 259 -25.91 -7.90 -2.26
#